data_11747d05dee7222b9e665d797b45c2a2
#
_entry.id   11747d05dee7222b9e665d797b45c2a2
#
_cell.length_a   1.000
_cell.length_b   1.000
_cell.length_c   1.000
_cell.angle_alpha   90.00
_cell.angle_beta   90.00
_cell.angle_gamma   90.00
#
_symmetry.space_group_name_H-M   'P 1'
#
loop_
_entity.id
_entity.type
_entity.pdbx_description
1 polymer ?
#
loop_
_entity_poly.entity_id
_entity_poly.type
_entity_poly.pdbx_seq_one_letter_code
_entity_poly.pdbx_strand_id
1 'polypeptide(L)'
;MIKINMDKARDIHREAMRQVRAPLFKDLDVAYMVAIEQGLDASAIVAKKQELRDVTADPAIAAAQTPEQLKAVWPSVLSPT
;
A
#
# COMPACT_ATOMS: atom_id res chain seq x y z
N MET A 1 24.08 18.25 -16.24
CA MET A 1 23.04 17.20 -16.37
C MET A 1 22.51 16.82 -14.98
N ILE A 2 21.23 16.93 -14.79
CA ILE A 2 20.63 16.56 -13.51
C ILE A 2 20.44 15.05 -13.49
N LYS A 3 21.06 14.40 -12.52
CA LYS A 3 20.95 12.97 -12.34
C LYS A 3 19.82 12.66 -11.39
N ILE A 4 18.85 11.88 -11.84
CA ILE A 4 17.71 11.49 -11.00
C ILE A 4 18.18 10.44 -10.01
N ASN A 5 17.98 10.72 -8.73
CA ASN A 5 18.27 9.75 -7.68
C ASN A 5 17.06 8.85 -7.50
N MET A 6 17.09 7.69 -8.15
CA MET A 6 15.96 6.73 -8.10
C MET A 6 15.77 6.14 -6.72
N ASP A 7 16.82 5.97 -5.93
CA ASP A 7 16.68 5.46 -4.56
C ASP A 7 15.84 6.41 -3.72
N LYS A 8 16.11 7.70 -3.81
CA LYS A 8 15.33 8.72 -3.12
C LYS A 8 13.90 8.77 -3.65
N ALA A 9 13.72 8.67 -4.96
CA ALA A 9 12.39 8.65 -5.58
C ALA A 9 11.58 7.46 -5.09
N ARG A 10 12.21 6.29 -4.98
CA ARG A 10 11.54 5.09 -4.44
C ARG A 10 11.13 5.27 -2.99
N ASP A 11 12.00 5.88 -2.17
CA ASP A 11 11.69 6.13 -0.76
C ASP A 11 10.51 7.09 -0.61
N ILE A 12 10.48 8.16 -1.42
CA ILE A 12 9.36 9.11 -1.43
C ILE A 12 8.08 8.40 -1.87
N HIS A 13 8.16 7.53 -2.87
CA HIS A 13 7.01 6.78 -3.36
C HIS A 13 6.46 5.84 -2.28
N ARG A 14 7.35 5.12 -1.59
CA ARG A 14 6.95 4.25 -0.47
C ARG A 14 6.31 5.04 0.65
N GLU A 15 6.85 6.23 0.96
CA GLU A 15 6.26 7.10 1.99
C GLU A 15 4.87 7.56 1.59
N ALA A 16 4.66 7.91 0.31
CA ALA A 16 3.33 8.26 -0.19
C ALA A 16 2.35 7.09 -0.01
N MET A 17 2.80 5.85 -0.27
CA MET A 17 1.99 4.66 -0.02
C MET A 17 1.64 4.50 1.45
N ARG A 18 2.60 4.73 2.36
CA ARG A 18 2.37 4.64 3.80
C ARG A 18 1.32 5.66 4.25
N GLN A 19 1.39 6.88 3.73
CA GLN A 19 0.42 7.94 4.05
C GLN A 19 -0.99 7.54 3.62
N VAL A 20 -1.12 6.97 2.44
CA VAL A 20 -2.43 6.55 1.92
C VAL A 20 -2.97 5.33 2.66
N ARG A 21 -2.12 4.36 2.98
CA ARG A 21 -2.57 3.12 3.62
C ARG A 21 -2.95 3.28 5.08
N ALA A 22 -2.41 4.29 5.78
CA ALA A 22 -2.65 4.46 7.20
C ALA A 22 -4.15 4.57 7.55
N PRO A 23 -4.95 5.44 6.90
CA PRO A 23 -6.38 5.47 7.17
C PRO A 23 -7.11 4.20 6.71
N LEU A 24 -6.61 3.53 5.67
CA LEU A 24 -7.20 2.27 5.22
C LEU A 24 -7.00 1.16 6.24
N PHE A 25 -5.83 1.10 6.88
CA PHE A 25 -5.60 0.18 7.99
C PHE A 25 -6.55 0.44 9.15
N LYS A 26 -6.75 1.72 9.48
CA LYS A 26 -7.66 2.08 10.56
C LYS A 26 -9.07 1.58 10.30
N ASP A 27 -9.57 1.78 9.09
CA ASP A 27 -10.89 1.33 8.68
C ASP A 27 -11.00 -0.19 8.75
N LEU A 28 -9.96 -0.90 8.29
CA LEU A 28 -9.94 -2.37 8.32
C LEU A 28 -9.84 -2.90 9.76
N ASP A 29 -9.12 -2.21 10.64
CA ASP A 29 -9.03 -2.59 12.04
C ASP A 29 -10.41 -2.51 12.72
N VAL A 30 -11.18 -1.46 12.44
CA VAL A 30 -12.54 -1.32 12.93
C VAL A 30 -13.42 -2.43 12.36
N ALA A 31 -13.34 -2.67 11.06
CA ALA A 31 -14.13 -3.74 10.43
C ALA A 31 -13.80 -5.11 11.01
N TYR A 32 -12.52 -5.35 11.30
CA TYR A 32 -12.08 -6.60 11.94
C TYR A 32 -12.71 -6.77 13.32
N MET A 33 -12.67 -5.73 14.16
CA MET A 33 -13.25 -5.78 15.49
C MET A 33 -14.76 -6.05 15.44
N VAL A 34 -15.46 -5.37 14.53
CA VAL A 34 -16.92 -5.57 14.36
C VAL A 34 -17.20 -7.00 13.92
N ALA A 35 -16.42 -7.53 12.98
CA ALA A 35 -16.61 -8.91 12.52
C ALA A 35 -16.41 -9.91 13.65
N ILE A 36 -15.39 -9.74 14.47
CA ILE A 36 -15.11 -10.62 15.61
C ILE A 36 -16.24 -10.53 16.63
N GLU A 37 -16.71 -9.34 16.96
CA GLU A 37 -17.80 -9.13 17.92
C GLU A 37 -19.09 -9.79 17.46
N GLN A 38 -19.35 -9.81 16.13
CA GLN A 38 -20.57 -10.38 15.55
C GLN A 38 -20.40 -11.86 15.20
N GLY A 39 -19.22 -12.44 15.42
CA GLY A 39 -18.96 -13.84 15.07
C GLY A 39 -18.90 -14.09 13.57
N LEU A 40 -18.55 -13.05 12.77
CA LEU A 40 -18.45 -13.17 11.33
C LEU A 40 -17.04 -13.59 10.91
N ASP A 41 -16.92 -14.14 9.69
CA ASP A 41 -15.64 -14.51 9.12
C ASP A 41 -14.84 -13.24 8.74
N ALA A 42 -13.67 -13.06 9.34
CA ALA A 42 -12.81 -11.91 9.10
C ALA A 42 -11.67 -12.20 8.10
N SER A 43 -11.68 -13.37 7.44
CA SER A 43 -10.55 -13.76 6.58
C SER A 43 -10.32 -12.80 5.41
N ALA A 44 -11.37 -12.25 4.81
CA ALA A 44 -11.22 -11.27 3.73
C ALA A 44 -10.59 -9.96 4.23
N ILE A 45 -10.93 -9.55 5.45
CA ILE A 45 -10.34 -8.35 6.08
C ILE A 45 -8.86 -8.57 6.35
N VAL A 46 -8.51 -9.74 6.88
CA VAL A 46 -7.11 -10.10 7.15
C VAL A 46 -6.30 -10.11 5.86
N ALA A 47 -6.86 -10.66 4.77
CA ALA A 47 -6.20 -10.69 3.47
C ALA A 47 -5.94 -9.28 2.95
N LYS A 48 -6.90 -8.37 3.06
CA LYS A 48 -6.73 -6.98 2.66
C LYS A 48 -5.66 -6.26 3.49
N LYS A 49 -5.63 -6.49 4.78
CA LYS A 49 -4.59 -5.93 5.65
C LYS A 49 -3.22 -6.41 5.22
N GLN A 50 -3.08 -7.68 4.83
CA GLN A 50 -1.81 -8.21 4.34
C GLN A 50 -1.40 -7.55 3.01
N GLU A 51 -2.34 -7.35 2.08
CA GLU A 51 -2.07 -6.63 0.85
C GLU A 51 -1.54 -5.22 1.12
N LEU A 52 -2.14 -4.51 2.09
CA LEU A 52 -1.68 -3.17 2.47
C LEU A 52 -0.28 -3.19 3.06
N ARG A 53 0.07 -4.21 3.84
CA ARG A 53 1.42 -4.33 4.39
C ARG A 53 2.45 -4.54 3.28
N ASP A 54 2.07 -5.26 2.24
CA ASP A 54 2.98 -5.67 1.17
C ASP A 54 3.19 -4.59 0.09
N VAL A 55 2.39 -3.50 0.07
CA VAL A 55 2.47 -2.51 -1.00
C VAL A 55 3.85 -1.86 -1.10
N THR A 56 4.52 -1.61 0.03
CA THR A 56 5.85 -0.99 0.03
C THR A 56 6.96 -1.99 -0.33
N ALA A 57 6.64 -3.27 -0.34
CA ALA A 57 7.57 -4.34 -0.71
C ALA A 57 7.36 -4.83 -2.15
N ASP A 58 6.50 -4.16 -2.93
CA ASP A 58 6.23 -4.53 -4.31
C ASP A 58 7.54 -4.52 -5.11
N PRO A 59 7.94 -5.65 -5.73
CA PRO A 59 9.18 -5.70 -6.51
C PRO A 59 9.19 -4.74 -7.70
N ALA A 60 8.04 -4.32 -8.19
CA ALA A 60 7.96 -3.35 -9.28
C ALA A 60 8.55 -1.99 -8.88
N ILE A 61 8.52 -1.64 -7.58
CA ILE A 61 9.14 -0.40 -7.08
C ILE A 61 10.66 -0.46 -7.32
N ALA A 62 11.29 -1.56 -6.95
CA ALA A 62 12.73 -1.73 -7.14
C ALA A 62 13.10 -1.84 -8.62
N ALA A 63 12.19 -2.39 -9.44
CA ALA A 63 12.41 -2.57 -10.87
C ALA A 63 12.21 -1.28 -11.69
N ALA A 64 11.50 -0.29 -11.14
CA ALA A 64 11.25 0.97 -11.83
C ALA A 64 12.56 1.74 -12.01
N GLN A 65 12.82 2.18 -13.24
CA GLN A 65 14.05 2.89 -13.59
C GLN A 65 13.81 4.36 -13.93
N THR A 66 12.55 4.77 -14.05
CA THR A 66 12.18 6.16 -14.32
C THR A 66 11.07 6.57 -13.36
N PRO A 67 10.93 7.90 -13.10
CA PRO A 67 9.81 8.38 -12.27
C PRO A 67 8.43 8.00 -12.82
N GLU A 68 8.28 7.96 -14.14
CA GLU A 68 7.02 7.58 -14.77
C GLU A 68 6.68 6.10 -14.50
N GLN A 69 7.68 5.23 -14.61
CA GLN A 69 7.50 3.81 -14.29
C GLN A 69 7.13 3.65 -12.81
N LEU A 70 7.76 4.41 -11.95
CA LEU A 70 7.51 4.36 -10.51
C LEU A 70 6.08 4.81 -10.19
N LYS A 71 5.61 5.89 -10.81
CA LYS A 71 4.25 6.39 -10.61
C LYS A 71 3.19 5.37 -11.04
N ALA A 72 3.51 4.52 -12.00
CA ALA A 72 2.60 3.46 -12.44
C ALA A 72 2.48 2.33 -11.42
N VAL A 73 3.42 2.22 -10.48
CA VAL A 73 3.38 1.21 -9.43
C VAL A 73 2.49 1.72 -8.30
N TRP A 74 1.18 1.45 -8.44
CA TRP A 74 0.20 1.86 -7.44
C TRP A 74 -0.86 0.77 -7.31
N PRO A 75 -0.71 -0.15 -6.34
CA PRO A 75 -1.64 -1.26 -6.18
C PRO A 75 -3.07 -0.80 -5.99
N SER A 76 -4.01 -1.52 -6.56
CA SER A 76 -5.43 -1.16 -6.51
C SER A 76 -5.98 -1.09 -5.09
N VAL A 77 -5.40 -1.82 -4.15
CA VAL A 77 -5.81 -1.81 -2.75
C VAL A 77 -5.66 -0.41 -2.12
N LEU A 78 -4.75 0.43 -2.67
CA LEU A 78 -4.55 1.81 -2.22
C LEU A 78 -5.51 2.79 -2.88
N SER A 79 -6.21 2.39 -3.91
CA SER A 79 -7.13 3.25 -4.66
C SER A 79 -8.57 2.91 -4.26
N PRO A 80 -9.22 3.75 -3.44
CA PRO A 80 -10.56 3.46 -2.94
C PRO A 80 -11.61 3.88 -3.98
N THR A 81 -11.82 3.09 -4.98
CA THR A 81 -12.92 3.34 -5.91
C THR A 81 -13.61 2.07 -6.23
#